data_66581ceffdf85248a75024adc56ca218
#
_entry.id   66581ceffdf85248a75024adc56ca218
#
_cell.length_a   1.000
_cell.length_b   1.000
_cell.length_c   1.000
_cell.angle_alpha   90.00
_cell.angle_beta   90.00
_cell.angle_gamma   90.00
#
_symmetry.space_group_name_H-M   'P 1'
#
loop_
_entity.id
_entity.type
_entity.pdbx_description
1 polymer ?
#
loop_
_entity_poly.entity_id
_entity_poly.type
_entity_poly.pdbx_seq_one_letter_code
_entity_poly.pdbx_strand_id
1 'polypeptide(L)'
;MNYKSFVKGSSLLLLANLLLFLHSNATHRIGGSIQADTTWNSVMYISLIGNLDQMNSMSKQMIIDISDINKDQFSFSTDYLPKENHLYRLHLSKKGDPPASLIIGGKDENHIFFIANSESDIYFNCRHSETLFGNVNIENSPQSRLLNEINSMLAYQDTVNLYGSSLKRELLQNAMDEKLRQFADTCSYPLVALYALYKSNFESHIETNPGYYIRFLRKWKKERSPYFNEFRKKVSVKKSQNYYAVIFGVMGLLLGILLMVFISKRAKLPSKNILQELTIQERNIFALLQKGKSNKEISEELNISLSTVKSHINSIFSKLSIKSRKEILDIPSFTK
;
A
#
# COMPACT_ATOMS: atom_id res chain seq x y z
N MET A 1 -43.90 22.47 69.61
CA MET A 1 -43.63 21.64 68.42
C MET A 1 -43.30 22.58 67.29
N ASN A 2 -42.00 22.57 66.86
CA ASN A 2 -41.43 23.68 66.04
C ASN A 2 -41.80 23.53 64.55
N TYR A 3 -42.69 24.32 64.05
CA TYR A 3 -43.13 24.41 62.69
C TYR A 3 -41.98 24.91 61.71
N LYS A 4 -40.95 25.49 62.27
CA LYS A 4 -39.77 26.01 61.45
C LYS A 4 -38.77 24.94 61.03
N SER A 5 -38.81 23.73 61.60
CA SER A 5 -37.88 22.64 61.17
C SER A 5 -38.42 21.81 59.98
N PHE A 6 -39.74 21.80 59.79
CA PHE A 6 -40.39 21.02 58.73
C PHE A 6 -40.27 21.71 57.37
N VAL A 7 -40.29 23.06 57.35
CA VAL A 7 -40.18 23.82 56.07
C VAL A 7 -38.74 23.81 55.49
N LYS A 8 -37.71 23.72 56.41
CA LYS A 8 -36.32 23.62 55.92
C LYS A 8 -35.97 22.27 55.31
N GLY A 9 -36.56 21.19 55.77
CA GLY A 9 -36.38 19.83 55.23
C GLY A 9 -37.00 19.65 53.84
N SER A 10 -38.19 20.20 53.63
CA SER A 10 -38.91 20.07 52.35
C SER A 10 -38.28 20.93 51.23
N SER A 11 -37.74 22.10 51.57
CA SER A 11 -37.05 22.93 50.57
C SER A 11 -35.69 22.35 50.14
N LEU A 12 -34.99 21.67 51.09
CA LEU A 12 -33.73 21.01 50.76
C LEU A 12 -33.93 19.76 49.87
N LEU A 13 -35.00 18.99 50.11
CA LEU A 13 -35.41 17.84 49.31
C LEU A 13 -35.87 18.28 47.90
N LEU A 14 -36.57 19.41 47.75
CA LEU A 14 -36.98 19.97 46.48
C LEU A 14 -35.76 20.49 45.68
N LEU A 15 -34.79 21.11 46.37
CA LEU A 15 -33.52 21.56 45.74
C LEU A 15 -32.67 20.38 45.32
N ALA A 16 -32.59 19.32 46.13
CA ALA A 16 -31.86 18.10 45.79
C ALA A 16 -32.50 17.33 44.61
N ASN A 17 -33.84 17.27 44.54
CA ASN A 17 -34.56 16.72 43.42
C ASN A 17 -34.42 17.61 42.16
N LEU A 18 -34.39 18.92 42.29
CA LEU A 18 -34.14 19.84 41.16
C LEU A 18 -32.70 19.71 40.65
N LEU A 19 -31.72 19.54 41.56
CA LEU A 19 -30.34 19.26 41.19
C LEU A 19 -30.15 17.86 40.55
N LEU A 20 -30.89 16.86 41.02
CA LEU A 20 -30.92 15.53 40.40
C LEU A 20 -31.61 15.56 39.00
N PHE A 21 -32.66 16.35 38.82
CA PHE A 21 -33.27 16.58 37.50
C PHE A 21 -32.38 17.35 36.55
N LEU A 22 -31.51 18.22 37.03
CA LEU A 22 -30.53 18.94 36.23
C LEU A 22 -29.32 18.07 35.84
N HIS A 23 -29.09 16.93 36.52
CA HIS A 23 -28.03 15.98 36.20
C HIS A 23 -28.49 14.78 35.34
N SER A 24 -29.76 14.68 34.97
CA SER A 24 -30.30 13.52 34.27
C SER A 24 -30.71 13.73 32.86
N ASN A 25 -30.04 14.60 32.10
CA ASN A 25 -30.17 14.61 30.63
C ASN A 25 -28.94 15.24 30.01
N ALA A 26 -27.76 14.72 30.26
CA ALA A 26 -26.69 14.81 29.27
C ALA A 26 -27.10 13.88 28.13
N THR A 27 -27.97 14.35 27.26
CA THR A 27 -28.25 13.67 25.99
C THR A 27 -26.98 13.76 25.18
N HIS A 28 -26.24 12.68 25.11
CA HIS A 28 -25.09 12.56 24.21
C HIS A 28 -25.59 12.83 22.79
N ARG A 29 -24.98 13.78 22.10
CA ARG A 29 -25.44 14.24 20.78
C ARG A 29 -24.29 14.68 19.90
N ILE A 30 -24.53 14.61 18.62
CA ILE A 30 -23.73 15.23 17.58
C ILE A 30 -24.57 16.34 16.97
N GLY A 31 -24.18 17.58 17.17
CA GLY A 31 -24.97 18.72 16.68
C GLY A 31 -24.08 19.90 16.31
N GLY A 32 -24.74 20.96 15.86
CA GLY A 32 -24.00 22.17 15.55
C GLY A 32 -24.78 23.20 14.77
N SER A 33 -24.06 24.27 14.43
CA SER A 33 -24.54 25.32 13.56
C SER A 33 -23.77 25.33 12.24
N ILE A 34 -24.51 25.56 11.13
CA ILE A 34 -23.92 25.67 9.80
C ILE A 34 -24.57 26.78 9.02
N GLN A 35 -23.78 27.75 8.57
CA GLN A 35 -24.23 28.85 7.71
C GLN A 35 -24.06 28.45 6.25
N ALA A 36 -24.99 27.63 5.74
CA ALA A 36 -25.03 27.22 4.35
C ALA A 36 -25.84 28.26 3.53
N ASP A 37 -25.34 28.60 2.35
CA ASP A 37 -26.06 29.46 1.43
C ASP A 37 -27.25 28.74 0.74
N THR A 38 -27.97 29.45 -0.09
CA THR A 38 -29.18 28.94 -0.76
C THR A 38 -28.92 27.87 -1.81
N THR A 39 -27.67 27.54 -2.14
CA THR A 39 -27.27 26.49 -3.10
C THR A 39 -27.33 25.09 -2.47
N TRP A 40 -27.35 25.00 -1.15
CA TRP A 40 -27.36 23.73 -0.41
C TRP A 40 -28.76 23.32 0.02
N ASN A 41 -28.99 22.02 0.12
CA ASN A 41 -30.22 21.49 0.73
C ASN A 41 -30.17 21.68 2.26
N SER A 42 -31.29 21.91 2.88
CA SER A 42 -31.41 22.08 4.35
C SER A 42 -31.49 20.73 5.07
N VAL A 43 -30.65 19.76 4.66
CA VAL A 43 -30.62 18.41 5.22
C VAL A 43 -29.18 17.98 5.44
N MET A 44 -28.85 17.68 6.67
CA MET A 44 -27.54 17.13 7.09
C MET A 44 -27.62 15.62 7.15
N TYR A 45 -26.63 14.95 6.60
CA TYR A 45 -26.48 13.49 6.63
C TYR A 45 -25.30 13.08 7.51
N ILE A 46 -25.47 12.02 8.29
CA ILE A 46 -24.35 11.28 8.91
C ILE A 46 -24.16 9.96 8.17
N SER A 47 -22.91 9.69 7.78
CA SER A 47 -22.49 8.43 7.17
C SER A 47 -21.41 7.75 8.02
N LEU A 48 -21.54 6.44 8.26
CA LEU A 48 -20.50 5.62 8.86
C LEU A 48 -19.47 5.24 7.80
N ILE A 49 -18.20 5.48 8.08
CA ILE A 49 -17.07 5.05 7.24
C ILE A 49 -16.51 3.76 7.84
N GLY A 50 -16.98 2.62 7.40
CA GLY A 50 -16.59 1.31 7.95
C GLY A 50 -15.17 0.88 7.60
N ASN A 51 -14.59 1.43 6.50
CA ASN A 51 -13.24 1.19 6.03
C ASN A 51 -12.64 2.50 5.52
N LEU A 52 -11.38 2.78 5.85
CA LEU A 52 -10.69 4.00 5.42
C LEU A 52 -10.52 4.12 3.90
N ASP A 53 -10.52 3.03 3.14
CA ASP A 53 -10.52 3.06 1.68
C ASP A 53 -11.80 3.66 1.10
N GLN A 54 -12.89 3.66 1.88
CA GLN A 54 -14.19 4.15 1.48
C GLN A 54 -14.43 5.62 1.85
N MET A 55 -13.42 6.33 2.36
CA MET A 55 -13.56 7.74 2.76
C MET A 55 -14.10 8.63 1.62
N ASN A 56 -13.70 8.33 0.39
CA ASN A 56 -14.07 9.09 -0.79
C ASN A 56 -15.20 8.45 -1.61
N SER A 57 -15.87 7.44 -1.05
CA SER A 57 -17.02 6.80 -1.68
C SER A 57 -18.32 7.11 -0.95
N MET A 58 -19.45 6.98 -1.67
CA MET A 58 -20.78 7.16 -1.11
C MET A 58 -21.71 6.04 -1.54
N SER A 59 -22.42 5.46 -0.58
CA SER A 59 -23.54 4.57 -0.84
C SER A 59 -24.67 4.84 0.16
N LYS A 60 -25.89 4.52 -0.21
CA LYS A 60 -27.04 4.67 0.70
C LYS A 60 -26.89 3.89 2.00
N GLN A 61 -26.20 2.76 1.97
CA GLN A 61 -25.96 1.91 3.15
C GLN A 61 -25.01 2.54 4.17
N MET A 62 -24.21 3.55 3.76
CA MET A 62 -23.34 4.28 4.68
C MET A 62 -24.08 5.32 5.50
N ILE A 63 -25.24 5.82 5.02
CA ILE A 63 -26.06 6.80 5.74
C ILE A 63 -26.70 6.11 6.93
N ILE A 64 -26.42 6.61 8.12
CA ILE A 64 -26.96 6.06 9.38
C ILE A 64 -28.04 6.94 10.00
N ASP A 65 -28.02 8.25 9.70
CA ASP A 65 -29.05 9.16 10.18
C ASP A 65 -29.13 10.46 9.32
N ILE A 66 -30.23 11.19 9.48
CA ILE A 66 -30.57 12.40 8.72
C ILE A 66 -31.17 13.41 9.69
N SER A 67 -30.73 14.67 9.62
CA SER A 67 -31.29 15.78 10.41
C SER A 67 -31.66 16.96 9.51
N ASP A 68 -32.84 17.52 9.70
CA ASP A 68 -33.18 18.78 9.09
C ASP A 68 -32.40 19.94 9.71
N ILE A 69 -31.94 20.88 8.90
CA ILE A 69 -31.29 22.12 9.36
C ILE A 69 -32.38 23.18 9.57
N ASN A 70 -32.63 23.52 10.85
CA ASN A 70 -33.59 24.52 11.25
C ASN A 70 -32.87 25.71 11.89
N LYS A 71 -33.03 26.92 11.33
CA LYS A 71 -32.34 28.12 11.83
C LYS A 71 -30.84 27.89 12.00
N ASP A 72 -30.21 27.33 10.97
CA ASP A 72 -28.80 26.96 10.91
C ASP A 72 -28.35 25.89 11.91
N GLN A 73 -29.26 25.23 12.63
CA GLN A 73 -28.96 24.20 13.63
C GLN A 73 -29.36 22.81 13.12
N PHE A 74 -28.51 21.80 13.44
CA PHE A 74 -28.79 20.40 13.23
C PHE A 74 -28.42 19.59 14.51
N SER A 75 -29.02 18.42 14.68
CA SER A 75 -28.73 17.55 15.82
C SER A 75 -29.08 16.11 15.54
N PHE A 76 -28.22 15.19 16.01
CA PHE A 76 -28.39 13.74 15.97
C PHE A 76 -28.24 13.18 17.38
N SER A 77 -29.01 12.15 17.77
CA SER A 77 -28.72 11.35 18.96
C SER A 77 -27.52 10.46 18.72
N THR A 78 -26.80 10.10 19.77
CA THR A 78 -25.69 9.13 19.72
C THR A 78 -26.07 7.76 20.27
N ASP A 79 -27.28 7.56 20.75
CA ASP A 79 -27.72 6.34 21.44
C ASP A 79 -27.61 5.07 20.57
N TYR A 80 -27.72 5.23 19.26
CA TYR A 80 -27.61 4.14 18.28
C TYR A 80 -26.19 3.88 17.78
N LEU A 81 -25.21 4.72 18.20
CA LEU A 81 -23.81 4.53 17.81
C LEU A 81 -23.15 3.40 18.62
N PRO A 82 -22.15 2.72 18.05
CA PRO A 82 -21.32 1.77 18.77
C PRO A 82 -20.59 2.43 19.95
N LYS A 83 -20.25 1.62 20.97
CA LYS A 83 -19.43 2.10 22.10
C LYS A 83 -18.00 2.42 21.74
N GLU A 84 -17.46 1.76 20.72
CA GLU A 84 -16.13 2.00 20.19
C GLU A 84 -16.14 3.20 19.26
N ASN A 85 -15.01 3.90 19.20
CA ASN A 85 -14.81 5.01 18.29
C ASN A 85 -14.85 4.54 16.84
N HIS A 86 -15.69 5.19 16.02
CA HIS A 86 -15.77 4.99 14.59
C HIS A 86 -15.58 6.31 13.85
N LEU A 87 -15.16 6.21 12.59
CA LEU A 87 -15.06 7.35 11.68
C LEU A 87 -16.42 7.60 11.03
N TYR A 88 -16.89 8.82 11.12
CA TYR A 88 -18.12 9.28 10.48
C TYR A 88 -17.83 10.45 9.57
N ARG A 89 -18.78 10.72 8.70
CA ARG A 89 -18.80 11.87 7.80
C ARG A 89 -20.11 12.62 7.93
N LEU A 90 -20.05 13.94 8.23
CA LEU A 90 -21.13 14.88 8.04
C LEU A 90 -21.08 15.44 6.62
N HIS A 91 -22.23 15.53 5.93
CA HIS A 91 -22.28 16.11 4.60
C HIS A 91 -23.68 16.63 4.25
N LEU A 92 -23.71 17.60 3.31
CA LEU A 92 -24.92 18.12 2.67
C LEU A 92 -24.87 17.83 1.18
N SER A 93 -26.02 17.82 0.51
CA SER A 93 -26.05 17.79 -0.96
C SER A 93 -26.44 19.17 -1.52
N LYS A 94 -25.95 19.50 -2.71
CA LYS A 94 -26.39 20.70 -3.43
C LYS A 94 -27.86 20.55 -3.91
N LYS A 95 -28.54 21.66 -4.05
CA LYS A 95 -29.85 21.67 -4.70
C LYS A 95 -29.75 21.24 -6.17
N GLY A 96 -30.56 20.30 -6.56
CA GLY A 96 -30.54 19.71 -7.90
C GLY A 96 -29.68 18.44 -8.01
N ASP A 97 -28.80 18.19 -7.09
CA ASP A 97 -28.03 16.94 -7.03
C ASP A 97 -28.85 15.80 -6.37
N PRO A 98 -28.51 14.55 -6.63
CA PRO A 98 -29.12 13.43 -5.92
C PRO A 98 -28.98 13.58 -4.39
N PRO A 99 -29.97 13.14 -3.60
CA PRO A 99 -29.90 13.18 -2.14
C PRO A 99 -28.62 12.50 -1.64
N ALA A 100 -27.98 13.13 -0.67
CA ALA A 100 -26.73 12.67 -0.04
C ALA A 100 -25.55 12.51 -1.03
N SER A 101 -25.56 13.22 -2.17
CA SER A 101 -24.41 13.26 -3.08
C SER A 101 -23.16 13.81 -2.38
N LEU A 102 -22.00 13.28 -2.74
CA LEU A 102 -20.70 13.67 -2.17
C LEU A 102 -19.87 14.40 -3.22
N ILE A 103 -19.35 15.57 -2.86
CA ILE A 103 -18.40 16.34 -3.65
C ILE A 103 -17.05 16.31 -2.92
N ILE A 104 -16.00 15.85 -3.61
CA ILE A 104 -14.67 15.65 -3.03
C ILE A 104 -13.73 16.68 -3.62
N GLY A 105 -13.13 17.48 -2.74
CA GLY A 105 -12.19 18.51 -3.11
C GLY A 105 -12.81 19.73 -3.80
N GLY A 106 -12.01 20.79 -3.90
CA GLY A 106 -12.41 22.05 -4.47
C GLY A 106 -13.30 22.92 -3.56
N LYS A 107 -13.79 24.02 -4.12
CA LYS A 107 -14.60 25.00 -3.34
C LYS A 107 -15.97 24.47 -2.90
N ASP A 108 -16.45 23.48 -3.60
CA ASP A 108 -17.76 22.85 -3.36
C ASP A 108 -17.68 21.60 -2.50
N GLU A 109 -16.54 21.30 -1.89
CA GLU A 109 -16.41 20.18 -0.98
C GLU A 109 -17.46 20.26 0.13
N ASN A 110 -18.27 19.20 0.26
CA ASN A 110 -19.50 19.23 1.01
C ASN A 110 -19.51 18.33 2.24
N HIS A 111 -18.33 17.97 2.76
CA HIS A 111 -18.24 17.02 3.86
C HIS A 111 -17.11 17.32 4.82
N ILE A 112 -17.24 16.78 6.05
CA ILE A 112 -16.22 16.75 7.07
C ILE A 112 -16.21 15.41 7.78
N PHE A 113 -15.01 14.89 8.12
CA PHE A 113 -14.86 13.68 8.92
C PHE A 113 -14.74 13.98 10.39
N PHE A 114 -15.30 13.09 11.23
CA PHE A 114 -15.19 13.15 12.67
C PHE A 114 -15.19 11.75 13.30
N ILE A 115 -14.77 11.65 14.55
CA ILE A 115 -14.74 10.41 15.32
C ILE A 115 -15.71 10.53 16.47
N ALA A 116 -16.59 9.54 16.60
CA ALA A 116 -17.61 9.46 17.63
C ALA A 116 -17.88 8.04 18.08
N ASN A 117 -18.59 7.92 19.21
CA ASN A 117 -19.16 6.72 19.78
C ASN A 117 -20.49 7.05 20.51
N SER A 118 -21.12 6.08 21.17
CA SER A 118 -22.40 6.28 21.86
C SER A 118 -22.36 7.29 23.03
N GLU A 119 -21.19 7.62 23.55
CA GLU A 119 -20.99 8.55 24.65
C GLU A 119 -20.52 9.94 24.19
N SER A 120 -20.46 10.16 22.89
CA SER A 120 -19.95 11.41 22.30
C SER A 120 -20.97 12.54 22.45
N ASP A 121 -20.48 13.71 22.86
CA ASP A 121 -21.22 14.97 22.83
C ASP A 121 -20.37 15.98 22.06
N ILE A 122 -20.62 16.10 20.73
CA ILE A 122 -19.78 16.87 19.81
C ILE A 122 -20.59 18.03 19.23
N TYR A 123 -20.02 19.22 19.25
CA TYR A 123 -20.63 20.39 18.65
C TYR A 123 -19.77 20.98 17.54
N PHE A 124 -20.37 21.18 16.36
CA PHE A 124 -19.77 21.78 15.19
C PHE A 124 -20.24 23.21 15.03
N ASN A 125 -19.34 24.17 15.03
CA ASN A 125 -19.65 25.55 14.73
C ASN A 125 -19.01 25.92 13.38
N CYS A 126 -19.81 25.78 12.30
CA CYS A 126 -19.37 26.05 10.93
C CYS A 126 -19.73 27.47 10.56
N ARG A 127 -18.73 28.36 10.55
CA ARG A 127 -18.87 29.76 10.17
C ARG A 127 -18.75 29.91 8.66
N HIS A 128 -19.32 31.00 8.14
CA HIS A 128 -19.20 31.34 6.74
C HIS A 128 -17.74 31.34 6.25
N SER A 129 -17.46 30.62 5.18
CA SER A 129 -16.15 30.56 4.52
C SER A 129 -16.31 30.21 3.03
N GLU A 130 -15.21 30.18 2.27
CA GLU A 130 -15.24 29.84 0.84
C GLU A 130 -15.72 28.39 0.58
N THR A 131 -15.51 27.49 1.53
CA THR A 131 -15.98 26.10 1.48
C THR A 131 -16.93 25.82 2.63
N LEU A 132 -17.87 24.90 2.48
CA LEU A 132 -18.94 24.64 3.45
C LEU A 132 -18.42 24.36 4.87
N PHE A 133 -17.31 23.63 4.99
CA PHE A 133 -16.68 23.26 6.25
C PHE A 133 -15.27 23.89 6.45
N GLY A 134 -14.93 24.90 5.65
CA GLY A 134 -13.57 25.49 5.68
C GLY A 134 -13.20 26.22 6.96
N ASN A 135 -14.20 26.74 7.69
CA ASN A 135 -14.01 27.41 8.97
C ASN A 135 -14.91 26.77 10.03
N VAL A 136 -14.52 25.59 10.50
CA VAL A 136 -15.26 24.84 11.52
C VAL A 136 -14.48 24.79 12.83
N ASN A 137 -15.15 25.15 13.93
CA ASN A 137 -14.69 24.85 15.28
C ASN A 137 -15.43 23.62 15.80
N ILE A 138 -14.67 22.60 16.25
CA ILE A 138 -15.21 21.33 16.77
C ILE A 138 -14.97 21.30 18.28
N GLU A 139 -16.05 21.27 19.05
CA GLU A 139 -16.01 21.26 20.49
C GLU A 139 -16.18 19.82 21.04
N ASN A 140 -15.63 19.55 22.21
CA ASN A 140 -15.73 18.29 22.97
C ASN A 140 -15.16 17.04 22.27
N SER A 141 -14.45 17.20 21.12
CA SER A 141 -13.81 16.07 20.43
C SER A 141 -12.39 16.40 19.98
N PRO A 142 -11.37 16.13 20.81
CA PRO A 142 -9.96 16.32 20.41
C PRO A 142 -9.58 15.50 19.16
N GLN A 143 -10.12 14.30 19.03
CA GLN A 143 -9.85 13.44 17.88
C GLN A 143 -10.37 14.04 16.58
N SER A 144 -11.59 14.56 16.58
CA SER A 144 -12.20 15.20 15.40
C SER A 144 -11.49 16.49 15.02
N ARG A 145 -11.03 17.29 16.02
CA ARG A 145 -10.19 18.47 15.75
C ARG A 145 -8.90 18.10 15.02
N LEU A 146 -8.20 17.07 15.48
CA LEU A 146 -6.96 16.60 14.85
C LEU A 146 -7.20 16.09 13.42
N LEU A 147 -8.33 15.41 13.15
CA LEU A 147 -8.71 15.05 11.77
C LEU A 147 -8.88 16.29 10.90
N ASN A 148 -9.57 17.30 11.42
CA ASN A 148 -9.79 18.55 10.70
C ASN A 148 -8.48 19.30 10.43
N GLU A 149 -7.54 19.32 11.40
CA GLU A 149 -6.21 19.90 11.22
C GLU A 149 -5.42 19.17 10.11
N ILE A 150 -5.45 17.83 10.07
CA ILE A 150 -4.83 17.04 9.00
C ILE A 150 -5.42 17.44 7.64
N ASN A 151 -6.74 17.49 7.52
CA ASN A 151 -7.41 17.83 6.26
C ASN A 151 -7.13 19.28 5.84
N SER A 152 -7.09 20.21 6.78
CA SER A 152 -6.74 21.62 6.50
C SER A 152 -5.30 21.77 5.99
N MET A 153 -4.35 21.01 6.54
CA MET A 153 -2.96 21.00 6.04
C MET A 153 -2.89 20.46 4.61
N LEU A 154 -3.65 19.41 4.28
CA LEU A 154 -3.70 18.85 2.94
C LEU A 154 -4.36 19.79 1.94
N ALA A 155 -5.48 20.41 2.30
CA ALA A 155 -6.15 21.42 1.46
C ALA A 155 -5.24 22.62 1.16
N TYR A 156 -4.46 23.09 2.14
CA TYR A 156 -3.47 24.15 1.93
C TYR A 156 -2.38 23.71 0.94
N GLN A 157 -1.89 22.49 1.05
CA GLN A 157 -0.90 21.93 0.11
C GLN A 157 -1.45 21.92 -1.32
N ASP A 158 -2.68 21.51 -1.52
CA ASP A 158 -3.32 21.48 -2.84
C ASP A 158 -3.38 22.86 -3.48
N THR A 159 -3.66 23.91 -2.73
CA THR A 159 -3.64 25.29 -3.23
C THR A 159 -2.23 25.74 -3.66
N VAL A 160 -1.20 25.38 -2.91
CA VAL A 160 0.21 25.68 -3.26
C VAL A 160 0.67 24.90 -4.51
N ASN A 161 0.19 23.68 -4.67
CA ASN A 161 0.54 22.79 -5.79
C ASN A 161 0.02 23.28 -7.15
N LEU A 162 -1.03 24.10 -7.18
CA LEU A 162 -1.59 24.65 -8.43
C LEU A 162 -0.59 25.49 -9.23
N TYR A 163 0.39 26.11 -8.57
CA TYR A 163 1.35 27.06 -9.17
C TYR A 163 2.79 26.53 -9.25
N GLY A 164 3.04 25.25 -8.93
CA GLY A 164 4.39 24.66 -8.86
C GLY A 164 4.77 23.82 -10.09
N SER A 165 6.09 23.72 -10.35
CA SER A 165 6.64 22.72 -11.28
C SER A 165 6.36 21.28 -10.75
N SER A 166 6.43 20.28 -11.64
CA SER A 166 6.24 18.87 -11.25
C SER A 166 7.18 18.44 -10.12
N LEU A 167 8.45 18.84 -10.19
CA LEU A 167 9.45 18.55 -9.15
C LEU A 167 9.10 19.21 -7.81
N LYS A 168 8.64 20.48 -7.83
CA LYS A 168 8.22 21.17 -6.60
C LYS A 168 7.02 20.47 -5.95
N ARG A 169 6.04 20.05 -6.75
CA ARG A 169 4.87 19.28 -6.27
C ARG A 169 5.28 17.97 -5.61
N GLU A 170 6.17 17.21 -6.25
CA GLU A 170 6.69 15.95 -5.72
C GLU A 170 7.42 16.15 -4.38
N LEU A 171 8.29 17.16 -4.29
CA LEU A 171 9.01 17.47 -3.05
C LEU A 171 8.05 17.86 -1.92
N LEU A 172 7.03 18.67 -2.20
CA LEU A 172 6.03 19.08 -1.21
C LEU A 172 5.18 17.89 -0.78
N GLN A 173 4.79 16.99 -1.72
CA GLN A 173 4.06 15.78 -1.39
C GLN A 173 4.88 14.87 -0.48
N ASN A 174 6.13 14.60 -0.82
CA ASN A 174 7.02 13.78 0.00
C ASN A 174 7.24 14.36 1.41
N ALA A 175 7.39 15.68 1.51
CA ALA A 175 7.52 16.36 2.80
C ALA A 175 6.24 16.26 3.64
N MET A 176 5.06 16.38 3.01
CA MET A 176 3.77 16.23 3.69
C MET A 176 3.56 14.79 4.15
N ASP A 177 3.84 13.83 3.28
CA ASP A 177 3.73 12.40 3.60
C ASP A 177 4.60 12.04 4.80
N GLU A 178 5.83 12.56 4.85
CA GLU A 178 6.73 12.37 6.00
C GLU A 178 6.19 13.04 7.27
N LYS A 179 5.67 14.27 7.17
CA LYS A 179 5.04 14.97 8.29
C LYS A 179 3.85 14.20 8.86
N LEU A 180 3.02 13.63 8.00
CA LEU A 180 1.88 12.80 8.41
C LEU A 180 2.32 11.50 9.10
N ARG A 181 3.41 10.86 8.64
CA ARG A 181 3.99 9.69 9.31
C ARG A 181 4.54 10.05 10.69
N GLN A 182 5.26 11.16 10.82
CA GLN A 182 5.75 11.66 12.12
C GLN A 182 4.60 11.99 13.07
N PHE A 183 3.54 12.61 12.56
CA PHE A 183 2.32 12.83 13.33
C PHE A 183 1.71 11.52 13.82
N ALA A 184 1.60 10.50 12.97
CA ALA A 184 1.07 9.19 13.34
C ALA A 184 1.88 8.50 14.45
N ASP A 185 3.21 8.68 14.45
CA ASP A 185 4.08 8.13 15.49
C ASP A 185 3.90 8.80 16.85
N THR A 186 3.64 10.10 16.87
CA THR A 186 3.49 10.89 18.11
C THR A 186 2.05 10.93 18.63
N CYS A 187 1.06 10.73 17.76
CA CYS A 187 -0.35 10.80 18.11
C CYS A 187 -0.74 9.75 19.16
N SER A 188 -1.56 10.18 20.14
CA SER A 188 -2.08 9.31 21.22
C SER A 188 -3.41 8.65 20.88
N TYR A 189 -4.05 9.04 19.78
CA TYR A 189 -5.36 8.53 19.36
C TYR A 189 -5.17 7.54 18.20
N PRO A 190 -5.52 6.24 18.39
CA PRO A 190 -5.21 5.21 17.41
C PRO A 190 -5.83 5.46 16.03
N LEU A 191 -7.12 5.81 15.98
CA LEU A 191 -7.83 6.01 14.72
C LEU A 191 -7.35 7.27 13.98
N VAL A 192 -7.00 8.33 14.70
CA VAL A 192 -6.40 9.54 14.12
C VAL A 192 -5.01 9.24 13.56
N ALA A 193 -4.18 8.50 14.30
CA ALA A 193 -2.86 8.07 13.84
C ALA A 193 -2.95 7.23 12.56
N LEU A 194 -3.90 6.30 12.51
CA LEU A 194 -4.13 5.48 11.33
C LEU A 194 -4.66 6.30 10.14
N TYR A 195 -5.56 7.26 10.41
CA TYR A 195 -6.05 8.20 9.39
C TYR A 195 -4.91 9.00 8.75
N ALA A 196 -3.99 9.53 9.56
CA ALA A 196 -2.82 10.23 9.06
C ALA A 196 -1.95 9.35 8.14
N LEU A 197 -1.76 8.07 8.48
CA LEU A 197 -1.05 7.13 7.61
C LEU A 197 -1.77 6.90 6.27
N TYR A 198 -3.09 6.76 6.28
CA TYR A 198 -3.86 6.63 5.04
C TYR A 198 -3.75 7.86 4.14
N LYS A 199 -3.59 9.04 4.72
CA LYS A 199 -3.37 10.29 3.98
C LYS A 199 -1.91 10.48 3.51
N SER A 200 -0.94 9.69 4.03
CA SER A 200 0.50 9.81 3.76
C SER A 200 1.00 8.89 2.64
N ASN A 201 0.17 8.55 1.65
CA ASN A 201 0.55 7.65 0.55
C ASN A 201 1.23 6.34 1.04
N PHE A 202 0.67 5.73 2.09
CA PHE A 202 1.28 4.58 2.77
C PHE A 202 1.49 3.38 1.85
N GLU A 203 0.66 3.18 0.82
CA GLU A 203 0.73 2.03 -0.08
C GLU A 203 2.03 1.98 -0.87
N SER A 204 2.54 3.13 -1.30
CA SER A 204 3.84 3.24 -1.96
C SER A 204 4.99 3.11 -0.94
N HIS A 205 4.87 3.78 0.21
CA HIS A 205 5.94 3.80 1.23
C HIS A 205 6.13 2.44 1.92
N ILE A 206 5.08 1.62 2.05
CA ILE A 206 5.18 0.28 2.68
C ILE A 206 6.07 -0.68 1.88
N GLU A 207 6.18 -0.48 0.58
CA GLU A 207 7.03 -1.30 -0.29
C GLU A 207 8.51 -1.06 -0.03
N THR A 208 8.88 0.18 0.23
CA THR A 208 10.27 0.59 0.50
C THR A 208 10.65 0.52 1.98
N ASN A 209 9.68 0.72 2.88
CA ASN A 209 9.92 0.77 4.32
C ASN A 209 8.89 -0.02 5.14
N PRO A 210 8.74 -1.35 4.94
CA PRO A 210 7.76 -2.16 5.66
C PRO A 210 8.02 -2.20 7.18
N GLY A 211 9.27 -2.03 7.61
CA GLY A 211 9.67 -2.02 9.02
C GLY A 211 8.99 -0.91 9.83
N TYR A 212 8.74 0.24 9.22
CA TYR A 212 8.01 1.35 9.84
C TYR A 212 6.59 0.92 10.25
N TYR A 213 5.83 0.34 9.33
CA TYR A 213 4.44 -0.09 9.57
C TYR A 213 4.32 -1.24 10.56
N ILE A 214 5.31 -2.13 10.59
CA ILE A 214 5.38 -3.19 11.61
C ILE A 214 5.59 -2.58 13.00
N ARG A 215 6.44 -1.56 13.15
CA ARG A 215 6.62 -0.84 14.43
C ARG A 215 5.35 -0.10 14.83
N PHE A 216 4.72 0.59 13.90
CA PHE A 216 3.43 1.27 14.13
C PHE A 216 2.36 0.28 14.63
N LEU A 217 2.17 -0.86 13.96
CA LEU A 217 1.22 -1.88 14.40
C LEU A 217 1.59 -2.50 15.76
N ARG A 218 2.86 -2.55 16.11
CA ARG A 218 3.32 -3.01 17.44
C ARG A 218 2.95 -2.01 18.53
N LYS A 219 3.05 -0.70 18.29
CA LYS A 219 2.57 0.36 19.19
C LYS A 219 1.08 0.14 19.50
N TRP A 220 0.29 -0.16 18.48
CA TRP A 220 -1.16 -0.34 18.55
C TRP A 220 -1.62 -1.81 18.61
N LYS A 221 -0.81 -2.69 19.21
CA LYS A 221 -1.10 -4.14 19.26
C LYS A 221 -2.41 -4.52 19.97
N LYS A 222 -2.88 -3.67 20.89
CA LYS A 222 -4.12 -3.87 21.65
C LYS A 222 -5.37 -3.38 20.91
N GLU A 223 -5.19 -2.55 19.89
CA GLU A 223 -6.29 -1.99 19.11
C GLU A 223 -6.92 -3.06 18.22
N ARG A 224 -8.24 -3.25 18.32
CA ARG A 224 -9.00 -4.30 17.65
C ARG A 224 -10.09 -3.76 16.72
N SER A 225 -10.13 -2.45 16.48
CA SER A 225 -11.12 -1.86 15.59
C SER A 225 -11.06 -2.45 14.16
N PRO A 226 -12.17 -2.43 13.42
CA PRO A 226 -12.20 -2.88 12.01
C PRO A 226 -11.11 -2.23 11.17
N TYR A 227 -10.84 -0.95 11.37
CA TYR A 227 -9.83 -0.17 10.66
C TYR A 227 -8.42 -0.74 10.83
N PHE A 228 -8.02 -1.06 12.07
CA PHE A 228 -6.71 -1.66 12.35
C PHE A 228 -6.62 -3.11 11.86
N ASN A 229 -7.71 -3.85 11.88
CA ASN A 229 -7.74 -5.22 11.36
C ASN A 229 -7.51 -5.22 9.84
N GLU A 230 -8.17 -4.34 9.10
CA GLU A 230 -7.94 -4.17 7.65
C GLU A 230 -6.51 -3.69 7.34
N PHE A 231 -6.01 -2.73 8.12
CA PHE A 231 -4.64 -2.26 7.93
C PHE A 231 -3.60 -3.35 8.19
N ARG A 232 -3.79 -4.19 9.22
CA ARG A 232 -2.94 -5.38 9.48
C ARG A 232 -2.92 -6.33 8.29
N LYS A 233 -4.07 -6.60 7.68
CA LYS A 233 -4.16 -7.44 6.47
C LYS A 233 -3.34 -6.83 5.34
N LYS A 234 -3.51 -5.54 5.04
CA LYS A 234 -2.75 -4.84 3.98
C LYS A 234 -1.23 -4.93 4.21
N VAL A 235 -0.77 -4.65 5.43
CA VAL A 235 0.66 -4.74 5.78
C VAL A 235 1.19 -6.17 5.65
N SER A 236 0.42 -7.19 6.03
CA SER A 236 0.83 -8.59 5.94
C SER A 236 0.91 -9.09 4.50
N VAL A 237 -0.02 -8.70 3.65
CA VAL A 237 -0.05 -9.06 2.21
C VAL A 237 1.16 -8.46 1.48
N LYS A 238 1.45 -7.18 1.66
CA LYS A 238 2.61 -6.52 1.04
C LYS A 238 3.93 -7.13 1.51
N LYS A 239 4.07 -7.45 2.80
CA LYS A 239 5.24 -8.17 3.33
C LYS A 239 5.43 -9.53 2.65
N SER A 240 4.36 -10.28 2.44
CA SER A 240 4.39 -11.60 1.80
C SER A 240 4.85 -11.50 0.34
N GLN A 241 4.34 -10.52 -0.43
CA GLN A 241 4.75 -10.32 -1.82
C GLN A 241 6.26 -10.06 -1.96
N ASN A 242 6.83 -9.19 -1.12
CA ASN A 242 8.26 -8.92 -1.14
C ASN A 242 9.11 -10.15 -0.81
N TYR A 243 8.65 -10.99 0.13
CA TYR A 243 9.34 -12.21 0.50
C TYR A 243 9.38 -13.22 -0.66
N TYR A 244 8.28 -13.41 -1.38
CA TYR A 244 8.25 -14.28 -2.56
C TYR A 244 9.13 -13.77 -3.70
N ALA A 245 9.16 -12.47 -3.95
CA ALA A 245 10.03 -11.90 -4.97
C ALA A 245 11.53 -12.19 -4.68
N VAL A 246 11.95 -12.07 -3.43
CA VAL A 246 13.32 -12.42 -3.01
C VAL A 246 13.60 -13.92 -3.18
N ILE A 247 12.68 -14.81 -2.76
CA ILE A 247 12.83 -16.26 -2.93
C ILE A 247 12.97 -16.62 -4.39
N PHE A 248 12.07 -16.13 -5.27
CA PHE A 248 12.14 -16.41 -6.69
C PHE A 248 13.41 -15.86 -7.34
N GLY A 249 13.89 -14.68 -6.91
CA GLY A 249 15.16 -14.11 -7.35
C GLY A 249 16.36 -15.01 -6.99
N VAL A 250 16.45 -15.47 -5.74
CA VAL A 250 17.51 -16.38 -5.28
C VAL A 250 17.43 -17.74 -6.00
N MET A 251 16.22 -18.28 -6.16
CA MET A 251 16.01 -19.56 -6.85
C MET A 251 16.38 -19.47 -8.33
N GLY A 252 16.07 -18.37 -9.01
CA GLY A 252 16.48 -18.09 -10.38
C GLY A 252 18.00 -18.01 -10.54
N LEU A 253 18.67 -17.35 -9.60
CA LEU A 253 20.12 -17.23 -9.58
C LEU A 253 20.80 -18.61 -9.37
N LEU A 254 20.31 -19.43 -8.46
CA LEU A 254 20.80 -20.78 -8.23
C LEU A 254 20.60 -21.70 -9.47
N LEU A 255 19.44 -21.60 -10.11
CA LEU A 255 19.17 -22.32 -11.37
C LEU A 255 20.10 -21.88 -12.49
N GLY A 256 20.38 -20.56 -12.61
CA GLY A 256 21.32 -20.00 -13.57
C GLY A 256 22.75 -20.56 -13.38
N ILE A 257 23.22 -20.59 -12.12
CA ILE A 257 24.54 -21.16 -11.77
C ILE A 257 24.59 -22.66 -12.11
N LEU A 258 23.54 -23.43 -11.79
CA LEU A 258 23.44 -24.86 -12.09
C LEU A 258 23.50 -25.12 -13.59
N LEU A 259 22.78 -24.32 -14.39
CA LEU A 259 22.77 -24.40 -15.85
C LEU A 259 24.16 -24.06 -16.44
N MET A 260 24.81 -23.02 -15.90
CA MET A 260 26.17 -22.65 -16.32
C MET A 260 27.18 -23.76 -16.04
N VAL A 261 27.13 -24.39 -14.86
CA VAL A 261 27.99 -25.53 -14.49
C VAL A 261 27.69 -26.75 -15.38
N PHE A 262 26.44 -27.00 -15.72
CA PHE A 262 26.02 -28.11 -16.59
C PHE A 262 26.53 -27.90 -18.03
N ILE A 263 26.42 -26.70 -18.58
CA ILE A 263 26.91 -26.34 -19.91
C ILE A 263 28.44 -26.38 -19.95
N SER A 264 29.12 -25.86 -18.93
CA SER A 264 30.59 -25.89 -18.86
C SER A 264 31.17 -27.28 -18.75
N LYS A 265 30.47 -28.22 -18.08
CA LYS A 265 30.86 -29.64 -18.06
C LYS A 265 30.70 -30.34 -19.39
N ARG A 266 29.73 -29.93 -20.23
CA ARG A 266 29.55 -30.46 -21.59
C ARG A 266 30.52 -29.86 -22.63
N ALA A 267 31.02 -28.66 -22.40
CA ALA A 267 31.92 -27.94 -23.29
C ALA A 267 33.42 -28.26 -23.04
N LYS A 268 33.76 -29.44 -22.49
CA LYS A 268 35.16 -29.91 -22.50
C LYS A 268 35.52 -30.32 -23.90
N LEU A 269 35.95 -29.35 -24.73
CA LEU A 269 36.77 -29.61 -25.90
C LEU A 269 37.97 -30.43 -25.47
N PRO A 270 38.40 -31.46 -26.26
CA PRO A 270 39.61 -32.23 -25.93
C PRO A 270 40.77 -31.25 -25.78
N SER A 271 41.45 -31.35 -24.62
CA SER A 271 42.57 -30.47 -24.33
C SER A 271 43.68 -30.66 -25.39
N LYS A 272 44.49 -29.62 -25.60
CA LYS A 272 45.61 -29.59 -26.56
C LYS A 272 46.54 -30.81 -26.45
N ASN A 273 46.54 -31.51 -25.31
CA ASN A 273 47.37 -32.69 -25.05
C ASN A 273 46.88 -33.97 -25.73
N ILE A 274 45.59 -34.09 -26.04
CA ILE A 274 45.04 -35.32 -26.69
C ILE A 274 45.54 -35.43 -28.13
N LEU A 275 45.78 -34.31 -28.82
CA LEU A 275 46.33 -34.31 -30.17
C LEU A 275 47.82 -34.73 -30.21
N GLN A 276 48.52 -34.70 -29.05
CA GLN A 276 49.92 -35.21 -28.96
C GLN A 276 50.01 -36.71 -28.92
N GLU A 277 48.93 -37.43 -28.62
CA GLU A 277 48.86 -38.88 -28.63
C GLU A 277 48.75 -39.50 -30.03
N LEU A 278 48.51 -38.66 -31.05
CA LEU A 278 48.47 -39.13 -32.44
C LEU A 278 49.91 -39.29 -32.97
N THR A 279 50.17 -40.43 -33.60
CA THR A 279 51.42 -40.66 -34.36
C THR A 279 51.57 -39.71 -35.53
N ILE A 280 52.75 -39.60 -36.12
CA ILE A 280 52.98 -38.68 -37.25
C ILE A 280 52.05 -39.04 -38.44
N GLN A 281 51.83 -40.32 -38.71
CA GLN A 281 50.91 -40.75 -39.74
C GLN A 281 49.44 -40.42 -39.43
N GLU A 282 49.02 -40.66 -38.20
CA GLU A 282 47.68 -40.31 -37.76
C GLU A 282 47.45 -38.77 -37.78
N ARG A 283 48.47 -37.95 -37.48
CA ARG A 283 48.36 -36.48 -37.64
C ARG A 283 48.18 -36.05 -39.07
N ASN A 284 48.91 -36.69 -40.01
CA ASN A 284 48.78 -36.40 -41.43
C ASN A 284 47.37 -36.76 -41.94
N ILE A 285 46.85 -37.92 -41.57
CA ILE A 285 45.49 -38.36 -41.90
C ILE A 285 44.44 -37.45 -41.23
N PHE A 286 44.63 -37.10 -39.98
CA PHE A 286 43.74 -36.17 -39.26
C PHE A 286 43.66 -34.77 -39.97
N ALA A 287 44.81 -34.26 -40.41
CA ALA A 287 44.84 -32.98 -41.14
C ALA A 287 44.08 -33.07 -42.49
N LEU A 288 44.15 -34.22 -43.17
CA LEU A 288 43.41 -34.43 -44.40
C LEU A 288 41.92 -34.62 -44.16
N LEU A 289 41.53 -35.26 -43.03
CA LEU A 289 40.13 -35.38 -42.59
C LEU A 289 39.53 -34.01 -42.28
N GLN A 290 40.31 -33.13 -41.64
CA GLN A 290 39.90 -31.74 -41.36
C GLN A 290 39.68 -30.91 -42.65
N LYS A 291 40.43 -31.24 -43.69
CA LYS A 291 40.22 -30.65 -45.06
C LYS A 291 39.03 -31.23 -45.79
N GLY A 292 38.29 -32.17 -45.19
CA GLY A 292 37.11 -32.81 -45.80
C GLY A 292 37.40 -33.92 -46.80
N LYS A 293 38.67 -34.35 -46.98
CA LYS A 293 39.05 -35.39 -47.91
C LYS A 293 38.39 -36.74 -47.62
N SER A 294 37.88 -37.40 -48.61
CA SER A 294 37.32 -38.78 -48.49
C SER A 294 38.40 -39.82 -48.24
N ASN A 295 38.03 -40.98 -47.72
CA ASN A 295 39.00 -42.06 -47.43
C ASN A 295 39.74 -42.50 -48.69
N LYS A 296 39.13 -42.42 -49.88
CA LYS A 296 39.72 -42.74 -51.17
C LYS A 296 40.80 -41.69 -51.55
N GLU A 297 40.43 -40.40 -51.43
CA GLU A 297 41.41 -39.32 -51.69
C GLU A 297 42.61 -39.34 -50.75
N ILE A 298 42.41 -39.71 -49.47
CA ILE A 298 43.48 -39.88 -48.49
C ILE A 298 44.37 -41.05 -48.85
N SER A 299 43.79 -42.14 -49.33
CA SER A 299 44.50 -43.34 -49.81
C SER A 299 45.38 -43.02 -50.99
N GLU A 300 44.88 -42.26 -51.93
CA GLU A 300 45.60 -41.79 -53.14
C GLU A 300 46.73 -40.81 -52.77
N GLU A 301 46.43 -39.82 -51.92
CA GLU A 301 47.37 -38.75 -51.55
C GLU A 301 48.57 -39.25 -50.68
N LEU A 302 48.29 -40.26 -49.83
CA LEU A 302 49.34 -40.85 -48.99
C LEU A 302 49.94 -42.13 -49.52
N ASN A 303 49.49 -42.56 -50.69
CA ASN A 303 49.95 -43.79 -51.36
C ASN A 303 49.90 -45.07 -50.47
N ILE A 304 48.79 -45.22 -49.68
CA ILE A 304 48.53 -46.37 -48.80
C ILE A 304 47.15 -46.97 -49.14
N SER A 305 46.95 -48.23 -48.72
CA SER A 305 45.68 -48.90 -49.02
C SER A 305 44.49 -48.28 -48.32
N LEU A 306 43.31 -48.37 -48.94
CA LEU A 306 42.05 -47.88 -48.37
C LEU A 306 41.72 -48.53 -47.01
N SER A 307 42.13 -49.81 -46.84
CA SER A 307 41.98 -50.53 -45.57
C SER A 307 42.87 -49.91 -44.47
N THR A 308 44.12 -49.52 -44.82
CA THR A 308 45.04 -48.86 -43.90
C THR A 308 44.55 -47.48 -43.48
N VAL A 309 43.97 -46.72 -44.39
CA VAL A 309 43.30 -45.41 -44.06
C VAL A 309 42.18 -45.61 -43.05
N LYS A 310 41.27 -46.58 -43.32
CA LYS A 310 40.19 -46.90 -42.36
C LYS A 310 40.69 -47.27 -41.00
N SER A 311 41.75 -48.09 -40.88
CA SER A 311 42.37 -48.49 -39.60
C SER A 311 42.89 -47.25 -38.86
N HIS A 312 43.61 -46.39 -39.52
CA HIS A 312 44.13 -45.18 -38.89
C HIS A 312 43.02 -44.22 -38.48
N ILE A 313 41.92 -44.09 -39.23
CA ILE A 313 40.77 -43.27 -38.88
C ILE A 313 40.13 -43.81 -37.60
N ASN A 314 39.95 -45.13 -37.48
CA ASN A 314 39.40 -45.77 -36.28
C ASN A 314 40.29 -45.54 -35.08
N SER A 315 41.64 -45.61 -35.26
CA SER A 315 42.57 -45.31 -34.19
C SER A 315 42.52 -43.83 -33.76
N ILE A 316 42.41 -42.92 -34.69
CA ILE A 316 42.23 -41.47 -34.43
C ILE A 316 40.95 -41.24 -33.65
N PHE A 317 39.81 -41.83 -34.08
CA PHE A 317 38.55 -41.70 -33.39
C PHE A 317 38.60 -42.21 -31.95
N SER A 318 39.24 -43.39 -31.75
CA SER A 318 39.44 -43.96 -30.43
C SER A 318 40.32 -43.06 -29.54
N LYS A 319 41.48 -42.59 -30.05
CA LYS A 319 42.41 -41.75 -29.29
C LYS A 319 41.80 -40.39 -28.94
N LEU A 320 41.02 -39.79 -29.86
CA LEU A 320 40.35 -38.50 -29.65
C LEU A 320 39.02 -38.63 -28.96
N SER A 321 38.57 -39.85 -28.66
CA SER A 321 37.26 -40.12 -28.05
C SER A 321 36.07 -39.50 -28.83
N ILE A 322 36.19 -39.46 -30.17
CA ILE A 322 35.13 -38.95 -31.07
C ILE A 322 34.36 -40.10 -31.71
N LYS A 323 33.09 -39.86 -32.00
CA LYS A 323 32.14 -40.89 -32.53
C LYS A 323 31.82 -40.71 -34.01
N SER A 324 32.10 -39.53 -34.53
CA SER A 324 31.73 -39.21 -35.91
C SER A 324 32.76 -38.33 -36.61
N ARG A 325 32.79 -38.46 -37.94
CA ARG A 325 33.67 -37.62 -38.79
C ARG A 325 33.37 -36.13 -38.67
N LYS A 326 32.12 -35.75 -38.36
CA LYS A 326 31.75 -34.34 -38.19
C LYS A 326 32.46 -33.68 -37.02
N GLU A 327 32.68 -34.46 -35.96
CA GLU A 327 33.34 -33.95 -34.73
C GLU A 327 34.81 -33.59 -34.97
N ILE A 328 35.43 -34.11 -36.07
CA ILE A 328 36.82 -33.75 -36.41
C ILE A 328 36.92 -32.26 -36.84
N LEU A 329 35.86 -31.71 -37.41
CA LEU A 329 35.83 -30.32 -37.88
C LEU A 329 35.80 -29.33 -36.71
N ASP A 330 35.29 -29.77 -35.53
CA ASP A 330 35.20 -28.95 -34.34
C ASP A 330 36.49 -28.96 -33.49
N ILE A 331 37.47 -29.79 -33.89
CA ILE A 331 38.75 -29.93 -33.16
C ILE A 331 39.73 -28.88 -33.79
N PRO A 332 40.45 -28.09 -32.95
CA PRO A 332 41.40 -27.11 -33.47
C PRO A 332 42.50 -27.79 -34.34
N SER A 333 42.77 -27.20 -35.49
CA SER A 333 43.84 -27.67 -36.41
C SER A 333 45.22 -27.53 -35.80
N PHE A 334 46.17 -28.38 -36.22
CA PHE A 334 47.61 -28.22 -35.92
C PHE A 334 48.11 -26.94 -36.59
N THR A 335 47.89 -25.78 -36.01
CA THR A 335 48.62 -24.58 -36.42
C THR A 335 49.98 -24.57 -35.72
N LYS A 336 51.05 -24.52 -36.52
CA LYS A 336 52.41 -24.29 -36.06
C LYS A 336 52.52 -22.99 -35.30
#